data_097b95d7762a28d8c0a510905b545ee3
#
_entry.id   097b95d7762a28d8c0a510905b545ee3
#
_cell.length_a   1.000
_cell.length_b   1.000
_cell.length_c   1.000
_cell.angle_alpha   90.00
_cell.angle_beta   90.00
_cell.angle_gamma   90.00
#
_symmetry.space_group_name_H-M   'P 1'
#
loop_
_entity.id
_entity.type
_entity.pdbx_description
1 polymer ?
#
loop_
_entity_poly.entity_id
_entity_poly.type
_entity_poly.pdbx_seq_one_letter_code
_entity_poly.pdbx_strand_id
1 'polypeptide(L)'
;KELKVTQPEKSVSVAAGDSTVLNCTLTSLLPVGPIRWYRGVGPSRLLIYSFAGEYVPRIRNVSDTTKRNNMDFSIRISNVTPADAGIYYCVKFQKGSSEPDTEIQSGGGTEVYVLAKPSPPEVSGPADRGIPDQKVNFTCKSHGFSPRNITLKWFKDGQELHPLETTVNPSGKNVSYNISSTVRVVLNSMDVNSKVICEVAHITLDRSPLRGIANLSNFIRVSPTVKVTQQSPTSMNQVNLTCRAERFYPEDLQLIWLENGNVSRNDTPKNLTKNTDGTYNYTSLFLVNSSAHREDVVFTCQVKHDQQPAITRNHTVLGFAHSSDQGSMQTFPDNNATHNWN
;
A
#
# COMPACT_ATOMS: atom_id res chain seq x y z
N LYS A 1 -26.48 46.18 36.35
CA LYS A 1 -25.49 45.85 35.30
C LYS A 1 -26.14 45.08 34.20
N GLU A 2 -25.93 45.51 32.99
CA GLU A 2 -26.51 44.86 31.81
C GLU A 2 -25.91 43.47 31.65
N LEU A 3 -26.76 42.49 31.33
CA LEU A 3 -26.33 41.15 31.10
C LEU A 3 -25.60 41.05 29.78
N LYS A 4 -24.42 40.48 29.80
CA LYS A 4 -23.63 40.14 28.63
C LYS A 4 -23.05 38.75 28.77
N VAL A 5 -23.24 37.88 27.76
CA VAL A 5 -22.66 36.57 27.69
C VAL A 5 -21.46 36.64 26.75
N THR A 6 -20.27 36.31 27.25
CA THR A 6 -19.03 36.48 26.52
C THR A 6 -18.36 35.12 26.31
N GLN A 7 -18.15 34.79 25.05
CA GLN A 7 -17.29 33.67 24.62
C GLN A 7 -16.06 34.31 23.96
N PRO A 8 -14.93 34.38 24.66
CA PRO A 8 -13.81 35.21 24.19
C PRO A 8 -13.12 34.67 22.96
N GLU A 9 -13.08 33.35 22.78
CA GLU A 9 -12.44 32.73 21.59
C GLU A 9 -13.46 32.52 20.50
N LYS A 10 -13.13 32.89 19.24
CA LYS A 10 -13.95 32.58 18.10
C LYS A 10 -13.80 31.16 17.67
N SER A 11 -12.63 30.57 17.90
CA SER A 11 -12.33 29.18 17.51
C SER A 11 -11.27 28.59 18.44
N VAL A 12 -11.31 27.27 18.56
CA VAL A 12 -10.28 26.46 19.20
C VAL A 12 -9.98 25.26 18.31
N SER A 13 -8.70 24.84 18.27
CA SER A 13 -8.28 23.63 17.60
C SER A 13 -7.81 22.64 18.65
N VAL A 14 -8.27 21.40 18.55
CA VAL A 14 -7.95 20.35 19.51
C VAL A 14 -7.65 19.06 18.77
N ALA A 15 -6.61 18.35 19.24
CA ALA A 15 -6.29 17.03 18.68
C ALA A 15 -7.30 16.01 19.20
N ALA A 16 -7.68 15.06 18.33
CA ALA A 16 -8.54 13.95 18.74
C ALA A 16 -7.91 13.20 19.91
N GLY A 17 -8.72 12.91 20.92
CA GLY A 17 -8.27 12.29 22.16
C GLY A 17 -7.89 13.26 23.25
N ASP A 18 -7.63 14.52 22.95
CA ASP A 18 -7.28 15.55 23.93
C ASP A 18 -8.53 16.21 24.51
N SER A 19 -8.33 17.10 25.47
CA SER A 19 -9.37 17.91 26.10
C SER A 19 -9.30 19.34 25.62
N THR A 20 -10.44 20.02 25.61
CA THR A 20 -10.52 21.44 25.29
C THR A 20 -11.43 22.14 26.28
N VAL A 21 -11.15 23.42 26.51
CA VAL A 21 -11.97 24.28 27.36
C VAL A 21 -12.68 25.28 26.47
N LEU A 22 -14.00 25.38 26.62
CA LEU A 22 -14.81 26.40 25.98
C LEU A 22 -15.16 27.45 27.07
N ASN A 23 -14.70 28.67 26.87
CA ASN A 23 -14.84 29.72 27.86
C ASN A 23 -16.12 30.49 27.67
N CYS A 24 -16.81 30.74 28.77
CA CYS A 24 -18.02 31.58 28.83
C CYS A 24 -18.11 32.31 30.17
N THR A 25 -18.25 33.63 30.12
CA THR A 25 -18.45 34.44 31.30
C THR A 25 -19.67 35.32 31.15
N LEU A 26 -20.35 35.56 32.26
CA LEU A 26 -21.49 36.44 32.33
C LEU A 26 -21.14 37.66 33.15
N THR A 27 -21.75 38.81 32.81
CA THR A 27 -21.59 40.04 33.58
C THR A 27 -22.60 40.15 34.72
N SER A 28 -23.69 39.36 34.69
CA SER A 28 -24.73 39.36 35.71
C SER A 28 -25.38 37.96 35.80
N LEU A 29 -25.79 37.59 36.99
CA LEU A 29 -26.57 36.37 37.19
C LEU A 29 -28.08 36.61 37.05
N LEU A 30 -28.48 37.85 36.91
CA LEU A 30 -29.90 38.22 36.77
C LEU A 30 -30.25 38.44 35.29
N PRO A 31 -31.46 38.05 34.88
CA PRO A 31 -32.52 37.41 35.66
C PRO A 31 -32.16 35.98 36.04
N VAL A 32 -32.82 35.45 37.07
CA VAL A 32 -32.58 34.08 37.53
C VAL A 32 -32.96 33.08 36.45
N GLY A 33 -32.10 32.13 36.22
CA GLY A 33 -32.34 31.08 35.26
C GLY A 33 -31.09 30.31 34.88
N PRO A 34 -31.23 29.17 34.20
CA PRO A 34 -30.12 28.28 33.88
C PRO A 34 -29.25 28.81 32.74
N ILE A 35 -28.01 28.29 32.70
CA ILE A 35 -27.10 28.44 31.57
C ILE A 35 -26.92 27.07 30.95
N ARG A 36 -26.98 27.05 29.63
CA ARG A 36 -26.84 25.82 28.85
C ARG A 36 -25.90 26.02 27.66
N TRP A 37 -25.13 24.98 27.34
CA TRP A 37 -24.29 24.96 26.18
C TRP A 37 -24.98 24.17 25.08
N TYR A 38 -25.01 24.71 23.86
CA TYR A 38 -25.56 24.06 22.68
C TYR A 38 -24.52 23.99 21.59
N ARG A 39 -24.61 22.94 20.74
CA ARG A 39 -23.89 22.91 19.49
C ARG A 39 -24.89 23.14 18.38
N GLY A 40 -24.59 24.12 17.48
CA GLY A 40 -25.47 24.54 16.41
C GLY A 40 -26.49 25.60 16.85
N VAL A 41 -27.31 26.02 15.92
CA VAL A 41 -28.33 27.03 16.08
C VAL A 41 -29.69 26.52 15.60
N GLY A 42 -30.76 27.21 16.04
CA GLY A 42 -32.11 26.91 15.58
C GLY A 42 -32.70 25.66 16.21
N PRO A 43 -33.80 25.17 15.60
CA PRO A 43 -34.52 24.01 16.16
C PRO A 43 -33.71 22.73 16.21
N SER A 44 -32.66 22.61 15.36
CA SER A 44 -31.82 21.44 15.27
C SER A 44 -30.60 21.48 16.20
N ARG A 45 -30.46 22.54 16.98
CA ARG A 45 -29.33 22.63 17.95
C ARG A 45 -29.39 21.51 18.97
N LEU A 46 -28.21 21.05 19.37
CA LEU A 46 -28.05 19.93 20.27
C LEU A 46 -27.62 20.44 21.65
N LEU A 47 -28.36 20.06 22.71
CA LEU A 47 -27.97 20.37 24.07
C LEU A 47 -26.72 19.54 24.42
N ILE A 48 -25.65 20.26 24.82
CA ILE A 48 -24.37 19.64 25.17
C ILE A 48 -24.22 19.54 26.70
N TYR A 49 -24.55 20.60 27.44
CA TYR A 49 -24.39 20.62 28.86
C TYR A 49 -25.33 21.65 29.50
N SER A 50 -25.88 21.29 30.65
CA SER A 50 -26.69 22.23 31.49
C SER A 50 -26.11 22.27 32.90
N PHE A 51 -25.91 23.48 33.41
CA PHE A 51 -25.38 23.68 34.78
C PHE A 51 -26.39 23.30 35.84
N ALA A 52 -27.66 23.19 35.49
CA ALA A 52 -28.72 22.70 36.39
C ALA A 52 -29.06 21.24 36.16
N GLY A 53 -28.36 20.57 35.28
CA GLY A 53 -28.72 19.28 34.78
C GLY A 53 -27.93 18.12 35.37
N GLU A 54 -28.13 16.95 34.74
CA GLU A 54 -27.53 15.72 35.14
C GLU A 54 -26.07 15.63 34.68
N TYR A 55 -25.35 14.70 35.28
CA TYR A 55 -23.97 14.40 34.94
C TYR A 55 -23.84 13.95 33.47
N VAL A 56 -22.88 14.55 32.78
CA VAL A 56 -22.50 14.17 31.39
C VAL A 56 -21.08 13.61 31.41
N PRO A 57 -20.83 12.40 30.91
CA PRO A 57 -19.56 11.71 31.17
C PRO A 57 -18.29 12.44 30.76
N ARG A 58 -18.31 13.17 29.63
CA ARG A 58 -17.09 13.80 29.09
C ARG A 58 -16.98 15.30 29.37
N ILE A 59 -17.99 15.87 30.02
CA ILE A 59 -18.07 17.32 30.18
C ILE A 59 -18.08 17.69 31.65
N ARG A 60 -17.26 18.67 32.03
CA ARG A 60 -17.15 19.18 33.38
C ARG A 60 -17.19 20.70 33.36
N ASN A 61 -17.78 21.29 34.38
CA ASN A 61 -17.59 22.71 34.61
C ASN A 61 -16.15 22.99 35.07
N VAL A 62 -15.62 24.14 34.67
CA VAL A 62 -14.24 24.54 34.98
C VAL A 62 -14.18 25.17 36.34
N SER A 63 -15.18 26.03 36.66
CA SER A 63 -15.27 26.73 37.95
C SER A 63 -16.35 26.13 38.82
N ASP A 64 -16.25 26.37 40.13
CA ASP A 64 -17.25 25.93 41.09
C ASP A 64 -18.51 26.81 40.99
N THR A 65 -19.52 26.27 40.29
CA THR A 65 -20.77 26.97 40.05
C THR A 65 -21.69 27.00 41.26
N THR A 66 -21.34 26.29 42.37
CA THR A 66 -22.07 26.37 43.62
C THR A 66 -21.72 27.64 44.41
N LYS A 67 -20.63 28.31 44.08
CA LYS A 67 -20.26 29.57 44.71
C LYS A 67 -21.22 30.68 44.26
N ARG A 68 -21.67 31.46 45.19
CA ARG A 68 -22.75 32.45 45.05
C ARG A 68 -22.50 33.48 43.95
N ASN A 69 -21.26 33.91 43.76
CA ASN A 69 -20.92 34.98 42.82
C ASN A 69 -20.18 34.44 41.56
N ASN A 70 -20.28 33.17 41.31
CA ASN A 70 -19.63 32.60 40.13
C ASN A 70 -20.23 33.12 38.83
N MET A 71 -19.42 33.71 38.00
CA MET A 71 -19.79 34.24 36.67
C MET A 71 -19.15 33.43 35.55
N ASP A 72 -18.38 32.40 35.87
CA ASP A 72 -17.66 31.58 34.91
C ASP A 72 -18.44 30.29 34.64
N PHE A 73 -18.94 30.14 33.41
CA PHE A 73 -19.71 28.98 32.98
C PHE A 73 -19.01 28.25 31.85
N SER A 74 -17.69 28.28 31.91
CA SER A 74 -16.83 27.53 30.99
C SER A 74 -16.96 26.03 31.24
N ILE A 75 -16.77 25.25 30.20
CA ILE A 75 -16.80 23.79 30.28
C ILE A 75 -15.52 23.20 29.69
N ARG A 76 -15.16 22.02 30.19
CA ARG A 76 -14.08 21.19 29.63
C ARG A 76 -14.70 19.96 28.99
N ILE A 77 -14.38 19.74 27.71
CA ILE A 77 -14.76 18.55 26.99
C ILE A 77 -13.53 17.65 26.91
N SER A 78 -13.65 16.45 27.44
CA SER A 78 -12.55 15.47 27.47
C SER A 78 -12.70 14.46 26.33
N ASN A 79 -11.58 13.86 25.94
CA ASN A 79 -11.54 12.79 24.94
C ASN A 79 -12.29 13.19 23.67
N VAL A 80 -11.90 14.31 23.11
CA VAL A 80 -12.56 14.90 21.93
C VAL A 80 -12.37 14.01 20.73
N THR A 81 -13.43 13.86 19.94
CA THR A 81 -13.40 13.12 18.67
C THR A 81 -13.80 14.06 17.55
N PRO A 82 -13.54 13.71 16.27
CA PRO A 82 -14.01 14.53 15.15
C PRO A 82 -15.51 14.78 15.15
N ALA A 83 -16.30 13.90 15.78
CA ALA A 83 -17.76 14.09 15.92
C ALA A 83 -18.11 15.29 16.80
N ASP A 84 -17.18 15.78 17.61
CA ASP A 84 -17.39 16.95 18.49
C ASP A 84 -17.16 18.27 17.76
N ALA A 85 -16.73 18.27 16.52
CA ALA A 85 -16.52 19.49 15.74
C ALA A 85 -17.85 20.23 15.52
N GLY A 86 -17.78 21.56 15.54
CA GLY A 86 -18.95 22.41 15.33
C GLY A 86 -18.83 23.71 16.10
N ILE A 87 -19.90 24.50 16.08
CA ILE A 87 -19.94 25.79 16.78
C ILE A 87 -20.75 25.62 18.05
N TYR A 88 -20.15 26.00 19.18
CA TYR A 88 -20.73 25.84 20.48
C TYR A 88 -21.15 27.20 21.03
N TYR A 89 -22.39 27.28 21.58
CA TYR A 89 -22.97 28.51 22.11
C TYR A 89 -23.30 28.34 23.56
N CYS A 90 -22.91 29.33 24.37
CA CYS A 90 -23.25 29.47 25.75
C CYS A 90 -24.49 30.36 25.87
N VAL A 91 -25.57 29.85 26.42
CA VAL A 91 -26.88 30.50 26.37
C VAL A 91 -27.45 30.68 27.78
N LYS A 92 -27.88 31.91 28.06
CA LYS A 92 -28.56 32.27 29.31
C LYS A 92 -30.06 32.21 29.12
N PHE A 93 -30.75 31.57 30.05
CA PHE A 93 -32.21 31.50 30.10
C PHE A 93 -32.75 32.23 31.31
N GLN A 94 -33.97 32.70 31.21
CA GLN A 94 -34.80 33.15 32.32
C GLN A 94 -35.75 32.05 32.71
N LYS A 95 -35.78 31.71 34.02
CA LYS A 95 -36.64 30.65 34.52
C LYS A 95 -38.12 31.05 34.41
N GLY A 96 -38.94 30.17 33.82
CA GLY A 96 -40.38 30.32 33.80
C GLY A 96 -41.01 29.88 35.11
N SER A 97 -42.14 30.50 35.48
CA SER A 97 -42.88 30.12 36.69
C SER A 97 -43.79 28.91 36.46
N SER A 98 -44.55 28.90 35.38
CA SER A 98 -45.40 27.80 34.93
C SER A 98 -45.17 27.48 33.45
N GLU A 99 -44.27 28.20 32.82
CA GLU A 99 -43.92 28.09 31.41
C GLU A 99 -42.50 27.55 31.27
N PRO A 100 -42.14 27.07 30.06
CA PRO A 100 -40.74 26.74 29.79
C PRO A 100 -39.83 27.95 30.02
N ASP A 101 -38.54 27.69 30.30
CA ASP A 101 -37.51 28.71 30.38
C ASP A 101 -37.38 29.47 29.07
N THR A 102 -37.14 30.76 29.16
CA THR A 102 -37.05 31.64 27.98
C THR A 102 -35.59 32.04 27.76
N GLU A 103 -35.11 31.80 26.53
CA GLU A 103 -33.78 32.26 26.15
C GLU A 103 -33.71 33.77 26.11
N ILE A 104 -32.71 34.35 26.81
CA ILE A 104 -32.54 35.81 26.85
C ILE A 104 -31.30 36.28 26.12
N GLN A 105 -30.19 35.58 26.22
CA GLN A 105 -28.97 35.98 25.54
C GLN A 105 -28.07 34.78 25.25
N SER A 106 -27.41 34.80 24.10
CA SER A 106 -26.40 33.83 23.71
C SER A 106 -25.05 34.51 23.52
N GLY A 107 -24.00 33.79 23.83
CA GLY A 107 -22.66 34.17 23.38
C GLY A 107 -22.53 34.10 21.86
N GLY A 108 -21.44 34.62 21.34
CA GLY A 108 -21.20 34.69 19.90
C GLY A 108 -20.81 33.37 19.24
N GLY A 109 -20.57 32.35 20.04
CA GLY A 109 -20.16 31.03 19.54
C GLY A 109 -18.66 30.83 19.50
N THR A 110 -18.26 29.62 19.72
CA THR A 110 -16.85 29.15 19.58
C THR A 110 -16.83 27.96 18.67
N GLU A 111 -16.13 28.08 17.57
CA GLU A 111 -15.99 26.95 16.62
C GLU A 111 -14.90 26.02 17.12
N VAL A 112 -15.22 24.73 17.20
CA VAL A 112 -14.27 23.69 17.61
C VAL A 112 -13.83 22.95 16.35
N TYR A 113 -12.53 23.01 16.07
CA TYR A 113 -11.88 22.24 15.01
C TYR A 113 -11.17 21.07 15.64
N VAL A 114 -11.46 19.87 15.18
CA VAL A 114 -10.84 18.65 15.69
C VAL A 114 -9.83 18.14 14.68
N LEU A 115 -8.60 17.95 15.11
CA LEU A 115 -7.50 17.45 14.29
C LEU A 115 -7.36 15.96 14.53
N ALA A 116 -7.50 15.17 13.47
CA ALA A 116 -7.34 13.71 13.53
C ALA A 116 -6.35 13.27 12.49
N LYS A 117 -5.40 12.41 12.89
CA LYS A 117 -4.36 11.90 12.01
C LYS A 117 -4.95 10.90 11.02
N PRO A 118 -4.45 10.88 9.77
CA PRO A 118 -4.80 9.81 8.86
C PRO A 118 -4.26 8.47 9.34
N SER A 119 -4.98 7.40 9.03
CA SER A 119 -4.48 6.05 9.29
C SER A 119 -3.23 5.78 8.45
N PRO A 120 -2.36 4.84 8.87
CA PRO A 120 -1.22 4.47 8.06
C PRO A 120 -1.68 4.06 6.65
N PRO A 121 -1.08 4.62 5.59
CA PRO A 121 -1.49 4.29 4.23
C PRO A 121 -1.30 2.81 3.93
N GLU A 122 -2.28 2.21 3.29
CA GLU A 122 -2.22 0.82 2.86
C GLU A 122 -2.19 0.77 1.34
N VAL A 123 -1.17 0.10 0.79
CA VAL A 123 -1.01 -0.05 -0.65
C VAL A 123 -1.38 -1.47 -1.03
N SER A 124 -2.31 -1.59 -1.98
CA SER A 124 -2.71 -2.86 -2.56
C SER A 124 -2.39 -2.87 -4.05
N GLY A 125 -2.07 -4.04 -4.56
CA GLY A 125 -1.73 -4.24 -5.96
C GLY A 125 -2.60 -5.32 -6.60
N PRO A 126 -2.22 -5.76 -7.81
CA PRO A 126 -2.98 -6.80 -8.50
C PRO A 126 -2.95 -8.12 -7.76
N ALA A 127 -3.98 -8.95 -7.98
CA ALA A 127 -4.10 -10.25 -7.33
C ALA A 127 -3.03 -11.23 -7.83
N ASP A 128 -2.71 -11.16 -9.12
CA ASP A 128 -1.73 -12.05 -9.75
C ASP A 128 -0.46 -11.30 -10.11
N ARG A 129 0.64 -12.04 -10.20
CA ARG A 129 1.91 -11.46 -10.64
C ARG A 129 1.84 -11.01 -12.09
N GLY A 130 2.40 -9.85 -12.36
CA GLY A 130 2.53 -9.33 -13.71
C GLY A 130 3.90 -9.62 -14.30
N ILE A 131 3.98 -9.54 -15.62
CA ILE A 131 5.23 -9.77 -16.38
C ILE A 131 5.86 -8.42 -16.75
N PRO A 132 7.16 -8.39 -17.12
CA PRO A 132 7.80 -7.17 -17.61
C PRO A 132 7.03 -6.51 -18.75
N ASP A 133 7.01 -5.19 -18.76
CA ASP A 133 6.29 -4.31 -19.69
C ASP A 133 4.78 -4.27 -19.49
N GLN A 134 4.24 -5.09 -18.59
CA GLN A 134 2.83 -5.02 -18.24
C GLN A 134 2.56 -3.82 -17.34
N LYS A 135 1.44 -3.15 -17.59
CA LYS A 135 0.97 -2.03 -16.77
C LYS A 135 0.03 -2.57 -15.70
N VAL A 136 0.35 -2.29 -14.44
CA VAL A 136 -0.44 -2.73 -13.30
C VAL A 136 -0.83 -1.54 -12.43
N ASN A 137 -1.95 -1.65 -11.73
CA ASN A 137 -2.45 -0.59 -10.89
C ASN A 137 -2.21 -0.90 -9.42
N PHE A 138 -1.77 0.12 -8.69
CA PHE A 138 -1.69 0.09 -7.23
C PHE A 138 -2.63 1.12 -6.66
N THR A 139 -3.27 0.78 -5.56
CA THR A 139 -4.21 1.67 -4.87
C THR A 139 -3.74 1.89 -3.45
N CYS A 140 -3.74 3.16 -3.02
CA CYS A 140 -3.38 3.56 -1.67
C CYS A 140 -4.60 4.16 -0.98
N LYS A 141 -4.85 3.75 0.26
CA LYS A 141 -5.97 4.24 1.06
C LYS A 141 -5.51 4.63 2.45
N SER A 142 -6.08 5.74 2.92
CA SER A 142 -5.91 6.22 4.29
C SER A 142 -7.22 6.85 4.74
N HIS A 143 -7.53 6.76 6.03
CA HIS A 143 -8.84 7.18 6.52
C HIS A 143 -8.78 7.83 7.89
N GLY A 144 -9.90 8.42 8.29
CA GLY A 144 -10.12 8.92 9.64
C GLY A 144 -9.47 10.26 9.93
N PHE A 145 -9.05 11.01 8.93
CA PHE A 145 -8.37 12.28 9.14
C PHE A 145 -9.34 13.47 9.13
N SER A 146 -8.93 14.52 9.79
CA SER A 146 -9.60 15.81 9.79
C SER A 146 -8.55 16.88 10.12
N PRO A 147 -8.54 18.04 9.45
CA PRO A 147 -9.41 18.48 8.38
C PRO A 147 -9.19 17.73 7.06
N ARG A 148 -10.01 18.06 6.06
CA ARG A 148 -10.06 17.38 4.75
C ARG A 148 -8.77 17.55 3.93
N ASN A 149 -8.05 18.66 4.08
CA ASN A 149 -6.85 18.94 3.29
C ASN A 149 -5.78 17.90 3.56
N ILE A 150 -5.34 17.23 2.51
CA ILE A 150 -4.36 16.15 2.57
C ILE A 150 -3.62 16.08 1.24
N THR A 151 -2.37 15.67 1.28
CA THR A 151 -1.55 15.50 0.08
C THR A 151 -1.08 14.06 0.01
N LEU A 152 -1.22 13.44 -1.16
CA LEU A 152 -0.76 12.09 -1.41
C LEU A 152 0.15 12.10 -2.63
N LYS A 153 1.33 11.49 -2.48
CA LYS A 153 2.29 11.35 -3.56
C LYS A 153 2.71 9.90 -3.71
N TRP A 154 3.00 9.53 -4.95
CA TRP A 154 3.48 8.20 -5.30
C TRP A 154 4.93 8.27 -5.75
N PHE A 155 5.72 7.27 -5.34
CA PHE A 155 7.13 7.15 -5.73
C PHE A 155 7.44 5.71 -6.12
N LYS A 156 8.30 5.58 -7.12
CA LYS A 156 8.93 4.31 -7.46
C LYS A 156 10.43 4.54 -7.48
N ASP A 157 11.15 3.85 -6.58
CA ASP A 157 12.61 3.98 -6.46
C ASP A 157 13.08 5.43 -6.36
N GLY A 158 12.37 6.25 -5.57
CA GLY A 158 12.70 7.65 -5.36
C GLY A 158 12.20 8.63 -6.42
N GLN A 159 11.61 8.13 -7.50
CA GLN A 159 11.05 8.97 -8.55
C GLN A 159 9.55 9.13 -8.38
N GLU A 160 9.08 10.37 -8.42
CA GLU A 160 7.65 10.65 -8.27
C GLU A 160 6.86 10.18 -9.48
N LEU A 161 5.71 9.55 -9.21
CA LEU A 161 4.77 9.08 -10.22
C LEU A 161 3.50 9.91 -10.17
N HIS A 162 2.89 10.15 -11.32
CA HIS A 162 1.60 10.83 -11.40
C HIS A 162 0.47 9.82 -11.22
N PRO A 163 -0.48 10.06 -10.28
CA PRO A 163 -1.61 9.16 -10.10
C PRO A 163 -2.59 9.24 -11.27
N LEU A 164 -3.29 8.14 -11.52
CA LEU A 164 -4.42 8.13 -12.44
C LEU A 164 -5.59 8.89 -11.85
N GLU A 165 -5.82 8.71 -10.56
CA GLU A 165 -6.95 9.30 -9.86
C GLU A 165 -6.63 9.37 -8.37
N THR A 166 -7.02 10.50 -7.75
CA THR A 166 -6.95 10.68 -6.30
C THR A 166 -8.26 11.30 -5.85
N THR A 167 -8.93 10.66 -4.91
CA THR A 167 -10.24 11.07 -4.43
C THR A 167 -10.24 11.19 -2.92
N VAL A 168 -10.73 12.32 -2.42
CA VAL A 168 -10.96 12.52 -0.99
C VAL A 168 -12.47 12.54 -0.76
N ASN A 169 -12.96 11.63 0.05
CA ASN A 169 -14.39 11.53 0.36
C ASN A 169 -14.64 11.78 1.84
N PRO A 170 -15.79 12.37 2.16
CA PRO A 170 -16.75 13.01 1.29
C PRO A 170 -16.28 14.37 0.77
N SER A 171 -16.93 14.90 -0.27
CA SER A 171 -16.58 16.20 -0.85
C SER A 171 -17.01 17.38 0.01
N GLY A 172 -18.05 17.19 0.81
CA GLY A 172 -18.56 18.20 1.72
C GLY A 172 -18.00 18.07 3.12
N LYS A 173 -18.43 18.97 4.01
CA LYS A 173 -18.04 18.95 5.41
C LYS A 173 -18.54 17.68 6.09
N ASN A 174 -17.67 16.99 6.79
CA ASN A 174 -18.01 15.76 7.50
C ASN A 174 -17.13 15.60 8.74
N VAL A 175 -17.45 14.59 9.55
CA VAL A 175 -16.73 14.26 10.78
C VAL A 175 -15.29 13.86 10.48
N SER A 176 -15.10 12.99 9.51
CA SER A 176 -13.78 12.57 9.08
C SER A 176 -13.79 12.24 7.59
N TYR A 177 -12.60 12.04 7.03
CA TYR A 177 -12.41 11.90 5.60
C TYR A 177 -11.56 10.68 5.28
N ASN A 178 -11.69 10.21 4.04
CA ASN A 178 -10.90 9.13 3.49
C ASN A 178 -10.24 9.59 2.19
N ILE A 179 -9.05 9.10 1.92
CA ILE A 179 -8.39 9.32 0.64
C ILE A 179 -8.13 7.97 -0.02
N SER A 180 -8.29 7.92 -1.33
CA SER A 180 -7.98 6.79 -2.17
C SER A 180 -7.29 7.30 -3.42
N SER A 181 -6.17 6.72 -3.78
CA SER A 181 -5.41 7.09 -4.97
C SER A 181 -4.97 5.84 -5.70
N THR A 182 -5.01 5.90 -7.02
CA THR A 182 -4.59 4.79 -7.88
C THR A 182 -3.50 5.28 -8.81
N VAL A 183 -2.44 4.50 -8.94
CA VAL A 183 -1.32 4.77 -9.84
C VAL A 183 -1.10 3.58 -10.76
N ARG A 184 -0.70 3.85 -11.99
CA ARG A 184 -0.32 2.84 -12.97
C ARG A 184 1.19 2.74 -13.01
N VAL A 185 1.70 1.52 -12.86
CA VAL A 185 3.13 1.22 -12.87
C VAL A 185 3.42 0.27 -14.01
N VAL A 186 4.43 0.60 -14.81
CA VAL A 186 4.94 -0.31 -15.84
C VAL A 186 6.01 -1.18 -15.21
N LEU A 187 5.77 -2.49 -15.18
CA LEU A 187 6.73 -3.41 -14.60
C LEU A 187 7.95 -3.57 -15.51
N ASN A 188 9.11 -3.68 -14.89
CA ASN A 188 10.38 -3.86 -15.60
C ASN A 188 11.07 -5.12 -15.05
N SER A 189 11.82 -5.83 -15.88
CA SER A 189 12.57 -7.01 -15.45
C SER A 189 13.56 -6.73 -14.31
N MET A 190 13.95 -5.46 -14.13
CA MET A 190 14.85 -5.03 -13.07
C MET A 190 14.13 -4.66 -11.77
N ASP A 191 12.82 -4.83 -11.69
CA ASP A 191 11.99 -4.32 -10.59
C ASP A 191 11.82 -5.29 -9.42
N VAL A 192 12.53 -6.43 -9.41
CA VAL A 192 12.38 -7.41 -8.31
C VAL A 192 12.68 -6.78 -6.95
N ASN A 193 13.64 -5.88 -6.89
CA ASN A 193 14.02 -5.17 -5.66
C ASN A 193 13.39 -3.79 -5.53
N SER A 194 12.50 -3.42 -6.44
CA SER A 194 11.89 -2.09 -6.46
C SER A 194 10.71 -2.00 -5.52
N LYS A 195 10.41 -0.77 -5.10
CA LYS A 195 9.29 -0.48 -4.20
C LYS A 195 8.43 0.63 -4.80
N VAL A 196 7.13 0.50 -4.60
CA VAL A 196 6.16 1.57 -4.85
C VAL A 196 5.74 2.11 -3.50
N ILE A 197 5.88 3.40 -3.33
CA ILE A 197 5.63 4.07 -2.05
C ILE A 197 4.51 5.08 -2.24
N CYS A 198 3.54 5.03 -1.32
CA CYS A 198 2.48 6.03 -1.17
C CYS A 198 2.81 6.87 0.05
N GLU A 199 2.94 8.17 -0.13
CA GLU A 199 3.30 9.10 0.92
C GLU A 199 2.14 10.07 1.18
N VAL A 200 1.67 10.11 2.41
CA VAL A 200 0.56 10.96 2.82
C VAL A 200 1.06 12.03 3.78
N ALA A 201 0.82 13.29 3.42
CA ALA A 201 1.13 14.45 4.26
C ALA A 201 -0.17 15.11 4.71
N HIS A 202 -0.22 15.49 5.98
CA HIS A 202 -1.39 16.10 6.60
C HIS A 202 -0.90 17.03 7.72
N ILE A 203 -1.68 18.06 8.02
CA ILE A 203 -1.31 19.05 9.06
C ILE A 203 -1.01 18.37 10.41
N THR A 204 -1.70 17.27 10.72
CA THR A 204 -1.50 16.53 11.97
C THR A 204 -0.19 15.77 12.05
N LEU A 205 0.49 15.59 10.92
CA LEU A 205 1.72 14.82 10.83
C LEU A 205 2.97 15.70 10.87
N ASP A 206 2.78 17.02 10.91
CA ASP A 206 3.85 18.00 10.90
C ASP A 206 4.79 17.78 9.71
N ARG A 207 6.07 17.46 9.94
CA ARG A 207 7.07 17.23 8.86
C ARG A 207 7.35 15.75 8.61
N SER A 208 6.56 14.87 9.19
CA SER A 208 6.79 13.41 9.13
C SER A 208 5.64 12.73 8.41
N PRO A 209 5.64 12.74 7.07
CA PRO A 209 4.58 12.08 6.32
C PRO A 209 4.55 10.57 6.59
N LEU A 210 3.37 9.98 6.46
CA LEU A 210 3.20 8.54 6.58
C LEU A 210 3.40 7.88 5.22
N ARG A 211 4.01 6.69 5.23
CA ARG A 211 4.30 5.95 4.01
C ARG A 211 3.70 4.56 4.06
N GLY A 212 3.10 4.17 2.94
CA GLY A 212 2.71 2.80 2.67
C GLY A 212 3.63 2.26 1.57
N ILE A 213 4.04 1.00 1.69
CA ILE A 213 5.03 0.41 0.78
C ILE A 213 4.48 -0.85 0.18
N ALA A 214 4.61 -0.99 -1.15
CA ALA A 214 4.41 -2.23 -1.86
C ALA A 214 5.75 -2.66 -2.47
N ASN A 215 6.23 -3.84 -2.07
CA ASN A 215 7.43 -4.41 -2.66
C ASN A 215 7.05 -5.08 -3.98
N LEU A 216 7.65 -4.66 -5.09
CA LEU A 216 7.34 -5.21 -6.40
C LEU A 216 7.71 -6.68 -6.53
N SER A 217 8.58 -7.18 -5.65
CA SER A 217 8.88 -8.62 -5.56
C SER A 217 7.63 -9.49 -5.36
N ASN A 218 6.58 -8.94 -4.77
CA ASN A 218 5.33 -9.67 -4.56
C ASN A 218 4.39 -9.64 -5.78
N PHE A 219 4.71 -8.84 -6.79
CA PHE A 219 3.80 -8.54 -7.89
C PHE A 219 4.38 -8.80 -9.28
N ILE A 220 5.62 -9.28 -9.36
CA ILE A 220 6.30 -9.47 -10.64
C ILE A 220 6.68 -10.94 -10.86
N ARG A 221 6.62 -11.37 -12.11
CA ARG A 221 7.17 -12.63 -12.58
C ARG A 221 8.12 -12.35 -13.73
N VAL A 222 9.34 -12.84 -13.61
CA VAL A 222 10.34 -12.80 -14.68
C VAL A 222 10.58 -14.22 -15.11
N SER A 223 10.18 -14.56 -16.34
CA SER A 223 10.34 -15.91 -16.88
C SER A 223 11.81 -16.20 -17.18
N PRO A 224 12.25 -17.45 -16.97
CA PRO A 224 13.63 -17.81 -17.27
C PRO A 224 13.94 -17.83 -18.75
N THR A 225 15.18 -17.48 -19.09
CA THR A 225 15.77 -17.80 -20.39
C THR A 225 16.39 -19.18 -20.27
N VAL A 226 15.96 -20.13 -21.10
CA VAL A 226 16.40 -21.52 -21.02
C VAL A 226 17.32 -21.82 -22.19
N LYS A 227 18.50 -22.36 -21.87
CA LYS A 227 19.51 -22.74 -22.88
C LYS A 227 20.05 -24.14 -22.57
N VAL A 228 20.19 -24.94 -23.60
CA VAL A 228 20.87 -26.25 -23.49
C VAL A 228 22.16 -26.20 -24.32
N THR A 229 23.26 -26.58 -23.67
CA THR A 229 24.56 -26.62 -24.32
C THR A 229 25.18 -28.00 -24.12
N GLN A 230 26.03 -28.42 -25.06
CA GLN A 230 26.78 -29.63 -24.96
C GLN A 230 28.25 -29.28 -24.82
N GLN A 231 28.89 -29.86 -23.80
CA GLN A 231 30.32 -29.69 -23.58
C GLN A 231 31.09 -30.87 -24.15
N SER A 232 32.28 -30.59 -24.62
CA SER A 232 33.20 -31.61 -25.11
C SER A 232 33.48 -32.61 -23.96
N PRO A 233 33.38 -33.90 -24.27
CA PRO A 233 33.56 -34.94 -23.28
C PRO A 233 35.00 -35.03 -22.77
N THR A 234 35.13 -35.31 -21.49
CA THR A 234 36.42 -35.66 -20.86
C THR A 234 36.83 -37.08 -21.24
N SER A 235 35.88 -37.90 -21.65
CA SER A 235 36.13 -39.23 -22.23
C SER A 235 35.37 -39.36 -23.54
N MET A 236 35.83 -40.23 -24.44
CA MET A 236 35.30 -40.35 -25.78
C MET A 236 33.84 -40.84 -25.84
N ASN A 237 33.34 -41.39 -24.74
CA ASN A 237 32.01 -42.01 -24.70
C ASN A 237 30.99 -41.28 -23.88
N GLN A 238 31.32 -40.07 -23.38
CA GLN A 238 30.44 -39.31 -22.52
C GLN A 238 30.29 -37.88 -23.01
N VAL A 239 29.06 -37.41 -22.93
CA VAL A 239 28.69 -36.05 -23.33
C VAL A 239 28.02 -35.40 -22.14
N ASN A 240 28.47 -34.22 -21.78
CA ASN A 240 27.83 -33.40 -20.75
C ASN A 240 26.86 -32.44 -21.38
N LEU A 241 25.59 -32.58 -21.03
CA LEU A 241 24.56 -31.62 -21.36
C LEU A 241 24.36 -30.69 -20.19
N THR A 242 24.24 -29.41 -20.48
CA THR A 242 23.98 -28.39 -19.48
C THR A 242 22.72 -27.64 -19.85
N CYS A 243 21.75 -27.62 -18.96
CA CYS A 243 20.56 -26.77 -19.11
C CYS A 243 20.63 -25.62 -18.11
N ARG A 244 20.55 -24.41 -18.61
CA ARG A 244 20.59 -23.21 -17.81
C ARG A 244 19.26 -22.49 -17.88
N ALA A 245 18.63 -22.28 -16.72
CA ALA A 245 17.51 -21.38 -16.56
C ALA A 245 18.05 -20.12 -15.90
N GLU A 246 18.01 -19.00 -16.62
CA GLU A 246 18.67 -17.78 -16.22
C GLU A 246 17.68 -16.66 -15.95
N ARG A 247 17.95 -15.88 -14.89
CA ARG A 247 17.27 -14.65 -14.55
C ARG A 247 15.75 -14.81 -14.45
N PHE A 248 15.31 -15.69 -13.54
CA PHE A 248 13.90 -15.88 -13.25
C PHE A 248 13.54 -15.42 -11.85
N TYR A 249 12.29 -15.07 -11.67
CA TYR A 249 11.72 -14.70 -10.38
C TYR A 249 10.21 -14.92 -10.41
N PRO A 250 9.56 -15.49 -9.40
CA PRO A 250 10.13 -16.00 -8.15
C PRO A 250 10.92 -17.29 -8.32
N GLU A 251 11.40 -17.84 -7.21
CA GLU A 251 12.32 -18.98 -7.19
C GLU A 251 11.69 -20.35 -7.48
N ASP A 252 10.39 -20.43 -7.63
CA ASP A 252 9.67 -21.69 -7.89
C ASP A 252 9.99 -22.20 -9.28
N LEU A 253 10.84 -23.22 -9.36
CA LEU A 253 11.32 -23.80 -10.61
C LEU A 253 11.32 -25.33 -10.52
N GLN A 254 10.83 -25.96 -11.58
CA GLN A 254 10.90 -27.42 -11.78
C GLN A 254 11.55 -27.69 -13.13
N LEU A 255 12.53 -28.56 -13.14
CA LEU A 255 13.27 -28.90 -14.35
C LEU A 255 13.20 -30.40 -14.58
N ILE A 256 12.85 -30.78 -15.79
CA ILE A 256 12.73 -32.18 -16.19
C ILE A 256 13.56 -32.39 -17.48
N TRP A 257 14.37 -33.45 -17.48
CA TRP A 257 15.05 -33.92 -18.66
C TRP A 257 14.22 -35.01 -19.33
N LEU A 258 14.00 -34.86 -20.61
CA LEU A 258 13.31 -35.86 -21.44
C LEU A 258 14.29 -36.43 -22.46
N GLU A 259 14.23 -37.74 -22.65
CA GLU A 259 14.97 -38.46 -23.67
C GLU A 259 13.99 -39.02 -24.69
N ASN A 260 14.03 -38.53 -25.93
CA ASN A 260 13.08 -38.87 -27.00
C ASN A 260 11.62 -38.77 -26.52
N GLY A 261 11.30 -37.72 -25.76
CA GLY A 261 9.96 -37.47 -25.24
C GLY A 261 9.61 -38.16 -23.94
N ASN A 262 10.45 -39.06 -23.44
CA ASN A 262 10.20 -39.77 -22.18
C ASN A 262 10.99 -39.16 -21.04
N VAL A 263 10.36 -39.07 -19.84
CA VAL A 263 11.01 -38.51 -18.66
C VAL A 263 12.22 -39.36 -18.29
N SER A 264 13.38 -38.72 -18.25
CA SER A 264 14.64 -39.36 -17.89
C SER A 264 15.04 -38.98 -16.46
N ARG A 265 14.90 -37.70 -16.10
CA ARG A 265 15.26 -37.22 -14.76
C ARG A 265 14.43 -36.00 -14.40
N ASN A 266 13.99 -35.94 -13.13
CA ASN A 266 13.27 -34.82 -12.59
C ASN A 266 14.16 -34.17 -11.53
N ASP A 267 14.60 -32.92 -11.80
CA ASP A 267 15.39 -32.15 -10.86
C ASP A 267 14.48 -31.27 -10.03
N THR A 268 14.66 -31.31 -8.71
CA THR A 268 14.08 -30.33 -7.82
C THR A 268 15.20 -29.38 -7.39
N PRO A 269 15.28 -28.16 -7.96
CA PRO A 269 16.40 -27.27 -7.68
C PRO A 269 16.45 -26.90 -6.21
N LYS A 270 17.56 -27.17 -5.56
CA LYS A 270 17.79 -26.84 -4.15
C LYS A 270 18.77 -25.69 -3.96
N ASN A 271 19.69 -25.51 -4.89
CA ASN A 271 20.75 -24.51 -4.81
C ASN A 271 20.66 -23.55 -5.99
N LEU A 272 19.80 -22.54 -5.84
CA LEU A 272 19.69 -21.48 -6.83
C LEU A 272 20.76 -20.44 -6.58
N THR A 273 21.29 -19.86 -7.64
CA THR A 273 22.19 -18.71 -7.55
C THR A 273 21.36 -17.46 -7.62
N LYS A 274 21.49 -16.60 -6.63
CA LYS A 274 20.78 -15.32 -6.60
C LYS A 274 21.62 -14.24 -7.25
N ASN A 275 21.06 -13.56 -8.24
CA ASN A 275 21.70 -12.43 -8.93
C ASN A 275 21.54 -11.14 -8.11
N THR A 276 22.35 -10.14 -8.41
CA THR A 276 22.31 -8.85 -7.72
C THR A 276 20.99 -8.12 -7.96
N ASP A 277 20.31 -8.38 -9.08
CA ASP A 277 19.01 -7.80 -9.39
C ASP A 277 17.84 -8.51 -8.69
N GLY A 278 18.11 -9.54 -7.89
CA GLY A 278 17.11 -10.30 -7.15
C GLY A 278 16.55 -11.49 -7.91
N THR A 279 16.90 -11.67 -9.18
CA THR A 279 16.51 -12.85 -9.96
C THR A 279 17.40 -14.04 -9.62
N TYR A 280 17.02 -15.22 -10.11
CA TYR A 280 17.71 -16.46 -9.80
C TYR A 280 18.19 -17.14 -11.08
N ASN A 281 19.26 -17.90 -10.95
CA ASN A 281 19.77 -18.81 -11.99
C ASN A 281 19.81 -20.23 -11.45
N TYR A 282 19.59 -21.19 -12.34
CA TYR A 282 19.77 -22.59 -12.03
C TYR A 282 20.45 -23.29 -13.21
N THR A 283 21.41 -24.15 -12.90
CA THR A 283 22.14 -24.94 -13.90
C THR A 283 21.96 -26.43 -13.58
N SER A 284 21.47 -27.20 -14.52
CA SER A 284 21.35 -28.65 -14.42
C SER A 284 22.36 -29.32 -15.36
N LEU A 285 23.10 -30.25 -14.81
CA LEU A 285 24.08 -31.05 -15.54
C LEU A 285 23.52 -32.44 -15.79
N PHE A 286 23.62 -32.92 -17.01
CA PHE A 286 23.15 -34.24 -17.37
C PHE A 286 24.24 -34.97 -18.18
N LEU A 287 24.73 -36.05 -17.59
CA LEU A 287 25.76 -36.85 -18.19
C LEU A 287 25.12 -37.95 -19.09
N VAL A 288 25.44 -37.94 -20.39
CA VAL A 288 24.91 -38.88 -21.33
C VAL A 288 26.04 -39.80 -21.79
N ASN A 289 25.78 -41.11 -21.79
CA ASN A 289 26.69 -42.06 -22.34
C ASN A 289 26.41 -42.21 -23.85
N SER A 290 27.22 -41.57 -24.69
CA SER A 290 27.02 -41.56 -26.13
C SER A 290 27.25 -42.94 -26.79
N SER A 291 28.01 -43.81 -26.15
CA SER A 291 28.25 -45.15 -26.66
C SER A 291 27.05 -46.08 -26.53
N ALA A 292 26.08 -45.73 -25.69
CA ALA A 292 24.86 -46.53 -25.52
C ALA A 292 23.83 -46.33 -26.61
N HIS A 293 24.00 -45.30 -27.47
CA HIS A 293 23.01 -44.95 -28.48
C HIS A 293 23.59 -45.03 -29.90
N ARG A 294 23.02 -45.89 -30.68
CA ARG A 294 23.42 -46.03 -32.08
C ARG A 294 22.86 -44.92 -32.94
N GLU A 295 21.62 -44.51 -32.65
CA GLU A 295 20.93 -43.47 -33.39
C GLU A 295 20.97 -42.16 -32.64
N ASP A 296 20.64 -41.06 -33.31
CA ASP A 296 20.54 -39.76 -32.69
C ASP A 296 19.45 -39.74 -31.63
N VAL A 297 19.70 -39.07 -30.53
CA VAL A 297 18.75 -38.95 -29.43
C VAL A 297 18.47 -37.47 -29.18
N VAL A 298 17.19 -37.13 -29.09
CA VAL A 298 16.76 -35.78 -28.78
C VAL A 298 16.56 -35.69 -27.29
N PHE A 299 17.37 -34.85 -26.64
CA PHE A 299 17.19 -34.51 -25.23
C PHE A 299 16.45 -33.19 -25.12
N THR A 300 15.49 -33.15 -24.23
CA THR A 300 14.68 -31.95 -23.98
C THR A 300 14.86 -31.53 -22.54
N CYS A 301 15.21 -30.27 -22.34
CA CYS A 301 15.15 -29.65 -21.05
C CYS A 301 13.81 -28.91 -20.94
N GLN A 302 12.97 -29.35 -20.02
CA GLN A 302 11.65 -28.79 -19.78
C GLN A 302 11.64 -28.08 -18.45
N VAL A 303 11.38 -26.78 -18.47
CA VAL A 303 11.38 -25.94 -17.30
C VAL A 303 9.98 -25.42 -17.04
N LYS A 304 9.47 -25.64 -15.84
CA LYS A 304 8.24 -25.03 -15.36
C LYS A 304 8.60 -24.02 -14.28
N HIS A 305 8.16 -22.79 -14.47
CA HIS A 305 8.44 -21.70 -13.58
C HIS A 305 7.14 -21.10 -13.08
N ASP A 306 7.01 -20.99 -11.75
CA ASP A 306 5.87 -20.36 -11.08
C ASP A 306 4.54 -20.88 -11.62
N GLN A 307 4.45 -22.19 -11.83
CA GLN A 307 3.27 -22.92 -12.31
C GLN A 307 2.75 -22.41 -13.67
N GLN A 308 3.62 -21.78 -14.44
CA GLN A 308 3.29 -21.35 -15.79
C GLN A 308 3.53 -22.48 -16.80
N PRO A 309 3.06 -22.33 -18.04
CA PRO A 309 3.33 -23.31 -19.09
C PRO A 309 4.82 -23.59 -19.25
N ALA A 310 5.16 -24.84 -19.54
CA ALA A 310 6.55 -25.27 -19.62
C ALA A 310 7.28 -24.60 -20.79
N ILE A 311 8.54 -24.27 -20.54
CA ILE A 311 9.49 -23.81 -21.56
C ILE A 311 10.37 -25.00 -21.90
N THR A 312 10.45 -25.37 -23.16
CA THR A 312 11.23 -26.52 -23.61
C THR A 312 12.35 -26.09 -24.54
N ARG A 313 13.50 -26.77 -24.41
CA ARG A 313 14.62 -26.62 -25.36
C ARG A 313 15.15 -27.98 -25.68
N ASN A 314 15.23 -28.26 -26.98
CA ASN A 314 15.69 -29.55 -27.52
C ASN A 314 17.16 -29.46 -27.90
N HIS A 315 17.86 -30.55 -27.67
CA HIS A 315 19.23 -30.70 -28.14
C HIS A 315 19.42 -32.14 -28.63
N THR A 316 19.93 -32.29 -29.82
CA THR A 316 20.19 -33.60 -30.43
C THR A 316 21.62 -34.00 -30.12
N VAL A 317 21.77 -35.17 -29.51
CA VAL A 317 23.07 -35.82 -29.34
C VAL A 317 23.20 -36.84 -30.44
N LEU A 318 24.23 -36.69 -31.26
CA LEU A 318 24.48 -37.54 -32.37
C LEU A 318 24.81 -38.97 -31.94
N GLY A 319 24.17 -39.91 -32.54
CA GLY A 319 24.41 -41.31 -32.25
C GLY A 319 25.72 -41.81 -32.87
N PHE A 320 26.10 -42.99 -32.44
CA PHE A 320 27.31 -43.65 -32.87
C PHE A 320 27.36 -43.83 -34.40
N ALA A 321 26.27 -44.22 -35.06
CA ALA A 321 26.21 -44.40 -36.49
C ALA A 321 26.37 -43.09 -37.26
N HIS A 322 25.73 -42.02 -36.75
CA HIS A 322 25.81 -40.68 -37.35
C HIS A 322 27.22 -40.09 -37.22
N SER A 323 27.85 -40.28 -36.10
CA SER A 323 29.22 -39.82 -35.84
C SER A 323 30.22 -40.48 -36.79
N SER A 324 30.04 -41.74 -37.10
CA SER A 324 30.86 -42.45 -38.09
C SER A 324 30.66 -41.88 -39.50
N ASP A 325 29.41 -41.59 -39.87
CA ASP A 325 29.10 -40.99 -41.16
C ASP A 325 29.69 -39.61 -41.30
N GLN A 326 29.62 -38.79 -40.25
CA GLN A 326 30.25 -37.48 -40.25
C GLN A 326 31.76 -37.55 -40.38
N GLY A 327 32.37 -38.49 -39.73
CA GLY A 327 33.79 -38.74 -39.87
C GLY A 327 34.19 -39.09 -41.28
N SER A 328 33.39 -39.88 -41.96
CA SER A 328 33.60 -40.22 -43.37
C SER A 328 33.44 -39.02 -44.29
N MET A 329 32.44 -38.18 -44.00
CA MET A 329 32.20 -36.96 -44.78
C MET A 329 33.30 -35.94 -44.61
N GLN A 330 33.94 -35.87 -43.48
CA GLN A 330 35.03 -34.92 -43.21
C GLN A 330 36.28 -35.23 -44.02
N THR A 331 36.41 -36.42 -44.60
CA THR A 331 37.52 -36.74 -45.47
C THR A 331 37.42 -36.12 -46.85
N PHE A 332 36.27 -35.56 -47.21
CA PHE A 332 36.04 -34.95 -48.54
C PHE A 332 35.96 -33.41 -48.54
N PRO A 333 36.04 -32.68 -47.44
CA PRO A 333 35.76 -31.26 -47.47
C PRO A 333 36.71 -30.43 -48.33
N ASP A 334 37.93 -30.87 -48.46
CA ASP A 334 38.93 -30.10 -49.19
C ASP A 334 38.59 -29.99 -50.67
N ASN A 335 37.97 -31.01 -51.22
CA ASN A 335 37.59 -31.02 -52.65
C ASN A 335 36.46 -30.04 -52.94
N ASN A 336 35.59 -29.87 -51.98
CA ASN A 336 34.45 -28.97 -52.15
C ASN A 336 34.83 -27.51 -51.91
N ALA A 337 35.77 -27.29 -51.00
CA ALA A 337 36.20 -25.95 -50.70
C ALA A 337 36.92 -25.28 -51.89
N THR A 338 37.66 -26.07 -52.68
CA THR A 338 38.35 -25.54 -53.86
C THR A 338 37.42 -25.18 -55.01
N HIS A 339 36.25 -25.76 -55.06
CA HIS A 339 35.26 -25.46 -56.08
C HIS A 339 34.42 -24.24 -55.84
N ASN A 340 34.40 -23.74 -54.67
CA ASN A 340 33.57 -22.62 -54.27
C ASN A 340 34.17 -21.25 -54.59
N TRP A 341 35.37 -21.25 -55.16
CA TRP A 341 36.09 -20.01 -55.40
C TRP A 341 35.98 -19.46 -56.81
N ASN A 342 35.15 -20.01 -57.65
CA ASN A 342 34.97 -19.53 -59.01
C ASN A 342 33.66 -18.81 -59.21
#